data_786d4f729e514d7e280a096fa065ef2d
#
_entry.id   786d4f729e514d7e280a096fa065ef2d
#
_cell.length_a   1.000
_cell.length_b   1.000
_cell.length_c   1.000
_cell.angle_alpha   90.00
_cell.angle_beta   90.00
_cell.angle_gamma   90.00
#
_symmetry.space_group_name_H-M   'P 1'
#
loop_
_entity.id
_entity.type
_entity.pdbx_description
1 polymer ?
#
loop_
_entity_poly.entity_id
_entity_poly.type
_entity_poly.pdbx_seq_one_letter_code
_entity_poly.pdbx_strand_id
1 'polypeptide(L)'
;MAEEKTILTVDLYDNVLTEKTGDFTGKIRITGTTRTSDISNRIVKKRTEYRPETITNILDLSYDEMIEALAQGRCVVNKFGQWLLTINGSFDGKKSDFRSPENKITVMFTPSATLLK
;
A
#
# COMPACT_ATOMS: atom_id res chain seq x y z
N MET A 1 -8.87 26.42 -13.41
CA MET A 1 -9.74 25.29 -13.12
C MET A 1 -9.92 25.14 -11.63
N ALA A 2 -11.16 24.99 -11.19
CA ALA A 2 -11.43 24.73 -9.79
C ALA A 2 -10.93 23.32 -9.43
N GLU A 3 -10.22 23.20 -8.33
CA GLU A 3 -9.83 21.91 -7.81
C GLU A 3 -11.06 21.20 -7.28
N GLU A 4 -11.22 19.93 -7.65
CA GLU A 4 -12.26 19.11 -7.07
C GLU A 4 -11.96 18.86 -5.59
N LYS A 5 -12.93 19.15 -4.75
CA LYS A 5 -12.80 18.84 -3.33
C LYS A 5 -12.95 17.35 -3.12
N THR A 6 -11.95 16.76 -2.51
CA THR A 6 -12.00 15.35 -2.12
C THR A 6 -12.66 15.28 -0.73
N ILE A 7 -13.74 14.52 -0.65
CA ILE A 7 -14.47 14.34 0.62
C ILE A 7 -14.17 12.94 1.16
N LEU A 8 -13.67 12.90 2.38
CA LEU A 8 -13.37 11.67 3.07
C LEU A 8 -14.38 11.50 4.21
N THR A 9 -15.17 10.45 4.14
CA THR A 9 -16.19 10.19 5.16
C THR A 9 -15.61 9.29 6.23
N VAL A 10 -15.81 9.71 7.49
CA VAL A 10 -15.35 8.96 8.65
C VAL A 10 -16.56 8.49 9.44
N ASP A 11 -16.64 7.18 9.67
CA ASP A 11 -17.65 6.60 10.55
C ASP A 11 -17.11 6.52 11.97
N LEU A 12 -17.93 6.92 12.94
CA LEU A 12 -17.55 6.91 14.35
C LEU A 12 -18.18 5.71 15.03
N TYR A 13 -17.38 4.99 15.79
CA TYR A 13 -17.82 3.83 16.58
C TYR A 13 -17.45 4.02 18.04
N ASP A 14 -18.30 3.49 18.91
CA ASP A 14 -18.02 3.51 20.34
C ASP A 14 -16.72 2.79 20.64
N ASN A 15 -15.84 3.44 21.38
CA ASN A 15 -14.56 2.84 21.77
C ASN A 15 -14.73 2.11 23.11
N VAL A 16 -15.09 0.82 23.01
CA VAL A 16 -15.34 -0.01 24.19
C VAL A 16 -14.05 -0.44 24.91
N LEU A 17 -12.90 -0.16 24.32
CA LEU A 17 -11.61 -0.53 24.91
C LEU A 17 -11.09 0.50 25.89
N THR A 18 -11.68 1.69 25.96
CA THR A 18 -11.29 2.74 26.89
C THR A 18 -12.28 2.80 28.07
N GLU A 19 -11.76 3.20 29.22
CA GLU A 19 -12.60 3.39 30.41
C GLU A 19 -13.47 4.64 30.35
N LYS A 20 -13.12 5.55 29.44
CA LYS A 20 -13.81 6.82 29.30
C LYS A 20 -15.12 6.65 28.53
N THR A 21 -16.23 7.01 29.15
CA THR A 21 -17.54 6.99 28.52
C THR A 21 -17.61 8.07 27.45
N GLY A 22 -18.09 7.72 26.26
CA GLY A 22 -18.26 8.66 25.16
C GLY A 22 -17.09 8.82 24.23
N ASP A 23 -16.03 7.99 24.37
CA ASP A 23 -14.95 7.94 23.41
C ASP A 23 -15.38 7.20 22.16
N PHE A 24 -14.98 7.73 20.99
CA PHE A 24 -15.30 7.13 19.70
C PHE A 24 -14.03 6.88 18.91
N THR A 25 -14.02 5.78 18.16
CA THR A 25 -12.96 5.46 17.20
C THR A 25 -13.46 5.79 15.81
N GLY A 26 -12.66 6.53 15.04
CA GLY A 26 -12.97 6.87 13.66
C GLY A 26 -12.47 5.82 12.70
N LYS A 27 -13.31 5.48 11.72
CA LYS A 27 -12.92 4.63 10.59
C LYS A 27 -13.30 5.34 9.31
N ILE A 28 -12.37 5.31 8.35
CA ILE A 28 -12.64 5.86 7.03
C ILE A 28 -13.61 4.94 6.30
N ARG A 29 -14.66 5.52 5.75
CA ARG A 29 -15.62 4.78 4.94
C ARG A 29 -15.00 4.51 3.58
N ILE A 30 -14.86 3.23 3.24
CA ILE A 30 -14.38 2.82 1.92
C ILE A 30 -15.54 2.89 0.94
N THR A 31 -15.40 3.70 -0.09
CA THR A 31 -16.45 3.97 -1.08
C THR A 31 -16.37 3.08 -2.31
N GLY A 32 -15.25 2.38 -2.48
CA GLY A 32 -15.07 1.49 -3.61
C GLY A 32 -13.64 1.01 -3.72
N THR A 33 -13.39 0.26 -4.79
CA THR A 33 -12.07 -0.28 -5.10
C THR A 33 -11.62 0.23 -6.45
N THR A 34 -10.41 0.78 -6.51
CA THR A 34 -9.80 1.22 -7.77
C THR A 34 -8.67 0.24 -8.11
N ARG A 35 -8.80 -0.42 -9.25
CA ARG A 35 -7.84 -1.41 -9.73
C ARG A 35 -6.91 -0.78 -10.77
N THR A 36 -5.90 -1.52 -11.20
CA THR A 36 -4.94 -1.04 -12.20
C THR A 36 -5.62 -0.55 -13.47
N SER A 37 -6.63 -1.27 -13.97
CA SER A 37 -7.36 -0.85 -15.16
C SER A 37 -8.09 0.49 -14.96
N ASP A 38 -8.60 0.73 -13.74
CA ASP A 38 -9.26 1.99 -13.42
C ASP A 38 -8.25 3.15 -13.38
N ILE A 39 -7.06 2.87 -12.87
CA ILE A 39 -5.96 3.86 -12.89
C ILE A 39 -5.57 4.18 -14.32
N SER A 40 -5.46 3.17 -15.18
CA SER A 40 -5.15 3.37 -16.60
C SER A 40 -6.18 4.27 -17.27
N ASN A 41 -7.46 4.05 -16.99
CA ASN A 41 -8.55 4.88 -17.52
C ASN A 41 -8.48 6.32 -17.02
N ARG A 42 -8.10 6.53 -15.76
CA ARG A 42 -7.89 7.87 -15.20
C ARG A 42 -6.73 8.59 -15.89
N ILE A 43 -5.66 7.86 -16.22
CA ILE A 43 -4.51 8.42 -16.92
C ILE A 43 -4.93 8.86 -18.33
N VAL A 44 -5.68 8.02 -19.03
CA VAL A 44 -6.13 8.33 -20.40
C VAL A 44 -7.01 9.57 -20.43
N LYS A 45 -7.82 9.81 -19.41
CA LYS A 45 -8.63 11.04 -19.32
C LYS A 45 -7.77 12.30 -19.27
N LYS A 46 -6.55 12.18 -18.73
CA LYS A 46 -5.59 13.30 -18.63
C LYS A 46 -4.62 13.35 -19.80
N ARG A 47 -4.32 12.20 -20.39
CA ARG A 47 -3.32 12.02 -21.45
C ARG A 47 -3.88 11.07 -22.50
N THR A 48 -4.65 11.61 -23.44
CA THR A 48 -5.38 10.83 -24.43
C THR A 48 -4.49 10.17 -25.49
N GLU A 49 -3.21 10.55 -25.58
CA GLU A 49 -2.26 9.95 -26.52
C GLU A 49 -1.87 8.51 -26.19
N TYR A 50 -2.23 8.04 -25.01
CA TYR A 50 -1.91 6.67 -24.59
C TYR A 50 -3.15 5.78 -24.64
N ARG A 51 -2.94 4.52 -24.98
CA ARG A 51 -4.01 3.51 -24.94
C ARG A 51 -4.10 2.91 -23.53
N PRO A 52 -5.32 2.70 -23.00
CA PRO A 52 -5.47 2.11 -21.66
C PRO A 52 -4.76 0.77 -21.51
N GLU A 53 -4.83 -0.09 -22.53
CA GLU A 53 -4.19 -1.41 -22.50
C GLU A 53 -2.67 -1.30 -22.38
N THR A 54 -2.07 -0.35 -23.10
CA THR A 54 -0.62 -0.11 -23.01
C THR A 54 -0.22 0.35 -21.62
N ILE A 55 -1.00 1.27 -21.04
CA ILE A 55 -0.76 1.78 -19.68
C ILE A 55 -0.88 0.64 -18.66
N THR A 56 -1.92 -0.17 -18.76
CA THR A 56 -2.12 -1.31 -17.86
C THR A 56 -0.95 -2.28 -17.95
N ASN A 57 -0.50 -2.60 -19.15
CA ASN A 57 0.64 -3.50 -19.34
C ASN A 57 1.92 -2.97 -18.72
N ILE A 58 2.20 -1.67 -18.89
CA ILE A 58 3.37 -1.03 -18.29
C ILE A 58 3.30 -1.04 -16.77
N LEU A 59 2.13 -0.73 -16.22
CA LEU A 59 1.93 -0.75 -14.77
C LEU A 59 2.12 -2.16 -14.20
N ASP A 60 1.56 -3.17 -14.86
CA ASP A 60 1.71 -4.56 -14.42
C ASP A 60 3.18 -5.00 -14.48
N LEU A 61 3.90 -4.63 -15.54
CA LEU A 61 5.33 -4.90 -15.65
C LEU A 61 6.11 -4.21 -14.53
N SER A 62 5.74 -2.98 -14.18
CA SER A 62 6.41 -2.28 -13.09
C SER A 62 6.18 -2.98 -11.75
N TYR A 63 4.99 -3.49 -11.51
CA TYR A 63 4.69 -4.24 -10.29
C TYR A 63 5.50 -5.52 -10.22
N ASP A 64 5.60 -6.25 -11.33
CA ASP A 64 6.40 -7.48 -11.40
C ASP A 64 7.87 -7.20 -11.08
N GLU A 65 8.43 -6.11 -11.63
CA GLU A 65 9.80 -5.70 -11.34
C GLU A 65 9.99 -5.29 -9.89
N MET A 66 9.00 -4.62 -9.29
CA MET A 66 9.04 -4.26 -7.87
C MET A 66 9.05 -5.52 -6.99
N ILE A 67 8.19 -6.49 -7.32
CA ILE A 67 8.12 -7.75 -6.59
C ILE A 67 9.47 -8.49 -6.68
N GLU A 68 10.05 -8.55 -7.86
CA GLU A 68 11.34 -9.18 -8.07
C GLU A 68 12.45 -8.49 -7.27
N ALA A 69 12.46 -7.16 -7.26
CA ALA A 69 13.44 -6.40 -6.48
C ALA A 69 13.30 -6.70 -4.98
N LEU A 70 12.08 -6.74 -4.47
CA LEU A 70 11.84 -7.10 -3.07
C LEU A 70 12.31 -8.53 -2.77
N ALA A 71 12.07 -9.47 -3.68
CA ALA A 71 12.51 -10.86 -3.52
C ALA A 71 14.05 -10.97 -3.48
N GLN A 72 14.75 -10.03 -4.12
CA GLN A 72 16.20 -9.95 -4.08
C GLN A 72 16.75 -9.28 -2.82
N GLY A 73 15.88 -8.91 -1.90
CA GLY A 73 16.28 -8.23 -0.67
C GLY A 73 16.49 -6.73 -0.84
N ARG A 74 16.04 -6.15 -1.93
CA ARG A 74 16.18 -4.72 -2.17
C ARG A 74 15.02 -3.94 -1.58
N CYS A 75 15.29 -2.72 -1.21
CA CYS A 75 14.28 -1.75 -0.80
C CYS A 75 13.71 -1.09 -2.06
N VAL A 76 12.38 -0.98 -2.14
CA VAL A 76 11.71 -0.31 -3.26
C VAL A 76 11.15 1.02 -2.78
N VAL A 77 11.49 2.10 -3.46
CA VAL A 77 11.08 3.46 -3.10
C VAL A 77 10.38 4.11 -4.30
N ASN A 78 9.21 4.68 -4.05
CA ASN A 78 8.48 5.47 -5.06
C ASN A 78 7.67 6.58 -4.36
N LYS A 79 6.73 7.19 -5.08
CA LYS A 79 5.91 8.27 -4.52
C LYS A 79 5.02 7.84 -3.37
N PHE A 80 4.64 6.57 -3.29
CA PHE A 80 3.85 6.06 -2.17
C PHE A 80 4.67 5.97 -0.90
N GLY A 81 5.91 5.54 -1.02
CA GLY A 81 6.77 5.33 0.12
C GLY A 81 7.82 4.28 -0.16
N GLN A 82 8.13 3.53 0.87
CA GLN A 82 9.21 2.56 0.86
C GLN A 82 8.69 1.20 1.28
N TRP A 83 9.02 0.18 0.50
CA TRP A 83 8.73 -1.22 0.82
C TRP A 83 10.03 -1.97 1.03
N LEU A 84 10.04 -2.84 2.01
CA LEU A 84 11.14 -3.78 2.22
C LEU A 84 10.61 -5.05 2.89
N LEU A 85 11.33 -6.14 2.73
CA LEU A 85 10.98 -7.39 3.40
C LEU A 85 11.61 -7.42 4.79
N THR A 86 10.86 -7.97 5.75
CA THR A 86 11.33 -8.20 7.10
C THR A 86 11.09 -9.65 7.48
N ILE A 87 11.86 -10.14 8.44
CA ILE A 87 11.69 -11.49 8.96
C ILE A 87 11.29 -11.41 10.42
N ASN A 88 10.20 -12.10 10.74
CA ASN A 88 9.75 -12.25 12.11
C ASN A 88 10.15 -13.63 12.62
N GLY A 89 10.27 -13.76 13.95
CA GLY A 89 10.59 -15.01 14.60
C GLY A 89 12.01 -15.02 15.14
N SER A 90 12.32 -16.09 15.86
CA SER A 90 13.62 -16.29 16.50
C SER A 90 14.46 -17.28 15.71
N PHE A 91 15.78 -17.11 15.78
CA PHE A 91 16.72 -18.03 15.18
C PHE A 91 17.60 -18.63 16.28
N ASP A 92 17.90 -19.93 16.15
CA ASP A 92 18.72 -20.66 17.12
C ASP A 92 20.21 -20.44 16.81
N GLY A 93 20.69 -19.20 17.02
CA GLY A 93 22.06 -18.83 16.75
C GLY A 93 22.26 -18.17 15.42
N LYS A 94 23.46 -17.63 15.19
CA LYS A 94 23.77 -16.81 14.01
C LYS A 94 23.80 -17.58 12.68
N LYS A 95 23.95 -18.91 12.74
CA LYS A 95 24.02 -19.75 11.54
C LYS A 95 22.73 -20.53 11.29
N SER A 96 21.68 -20.22 12.03
CA SER A 96 20.39 -20.88 11.85
C SER A 96 19.77 -20.47 10.51
N ASP A 97 19.26 -21.45 9.78
CA ASP A 97 18.56 -21.22 8.52
C ASP A 97 17.11 -20.78 8.77
N PHE A 98 16.52 -20.17 7.75
CA PHE A 98 15.10 -19.84 7.80
C PHE A 98 14.25 -21.11 7.93
N ARG A 99 13.32 -21.11 8.88
CA ARG A 99 12.43 -22.24 9.14
C ARG A 99 10.99 -21.78 9.27
N SER A 100 10.15 -22.20 8.34
CA SER A 100 8.70 -22.03 8.44
C SER A 100 8.13 -23.20 9.23
N PRO A 101 7.17 -23.00 10.20
CA PRO A 101 6.47 -21.75 10.53
C PRO A 101 7.13 -20.88 11.61
N GLU A 102 8.30 -21.23 12.12
CA GLU A 102 8.98 -20.49 13.18
C GLU A 102 9.44 -19.10 12.73
N ASN A 103 9.74 -18.96 11.45
CA ASN A 103 10.13 -17.71 10.84
C ASN A 103 9.13 -17.34 9.76
N LYS A 104 8.83 -16.06 9.64
CA LYS A 104 7.87 -15.55 8.65
C LYS A 104 8.41 -14.30 8.00
N ILE A 105 8.35 -14.28 6.66
CA ILE A 105 8.70 -13.09 5.88
C ILE A 105 7.45 -12.23 5.75
N THR A 106 7.60 -10.96 6.05
CA THR A 106 6.53 -9.97 5.89
C THR A 106 7.07 -8.76 5.14
N VAL A 107 6.15 -7.91 4.68
CA VAL A 107 6.51 -6.66 4.00
C VAL A 107 6.26 -5.51 4.96
N MET A 108 7.26 -4.65 5.12
CA MET A 108 7.11 -3.40 5.84
C MET A 108 6.97 -2.27 4.84
N PHE A 109 5.93 -1.44 5.03
CA PHE A 109 5.68 -0.28 4.21
C PHE A 109 5.75 0.99 5.05
N THR A 110 6.55 1.96 4.60
CA THR A 110 6.62 3.27 5.25
C THR A 110 6.08 4.31 4.26
N PRO A 111 4.97 4.99 4.58
CA PRO A 111 4.39 6.00 3.68
C PRO A 111 5.33 7.18 3.47
N SER A 112 5.29 7.74 2.26
CA SER A 112 6.03 8.95 1.95
C SER A 112 5.30 10.19 2.49
N ALA A 113 6.02 11.31 2.61
CA ALA A 113 5.41 12.58 2.96
C ALA A 113 4.37 13.01 1.92
N THR A 114 4.59 12.71 0.65
CA THR A 114 3.65 13.02 -0.44
C THR A 114 2.33 12.28 -0.24
N LEU A 115 2.38 11.03 0.18
CA LEU A 115 1.19 10.21 0.41
C LEU A 115 0.36 10.73 1.59
N LEU A 116 1.03 11.18 2.66
CA LEU A 116 0.39 11.61 3.89
C LEU A 116 -0.02 13.08 3.90
N LYS A 117 0.21 13.77 2.82
CA LYS A 117 -0.04 15.20 2.72
C LYS A 117 -1.54 15.54 2.72
#